data_527bf5798b971d6558d0995dd9bf006b
#
_entry.id   527bf5798b971d6558d0995dd9bf006b
#
_cell.length_a   1.000
_cell.length_b   1.000
_cell.length_c   1.000
_cell.angle_alpha   90.00
_cell.angle_beta   90.00
_cell.angle_gamma   90.00
#
_symmetry.space_group_name_H-M   'P 1'
#
loop_
_entity.id
_entity.type
_entity.pdbx_description
1 polymer ?
#
loop_
_entity_poly.entity_id
_entity_poly.type
_entity_poly.pdbx_seq_one_letter_code
_entity_poly.pdbx_strand_id
1 'polypeptide(L)'
;MFAGIEGYPDELNVKAVDDTTFEFVLTAPCAYMEDLMAFPTFFPVKQSAVEAFADWQTTPGGWCQNAGFVSNGPFVCTAWDHDVSMTYEKNPYWYGADDVELEKMEFMLSADDTAIYAAYNSGDVDMIDTVPNDEIQTLLESPEFYIVDNLGTYYAAFNCKSSLFDGKTPEQAACMREAFSLLIDRDYIVENVGQSGQVPANSFIPLGMADGNGGVFKSSVEDEGYFDVYGINNDYEGTLEKARTLLKAAGYKFGDDGMLSDETPISVEYLTNNGSAHIAVAEAMQQDLAALGIEMTIQSQDWNVFLEERKSGNYDFCREGWLADFNDPINMLEMWITDSGNNDCQYGRVG
;
A
#
# COMPACT_ATOMS: atom_id res chain seq x y z
N MET A 1 -6.43 -10.14 -9.37
CA MET A 1 -6.30 -9.92 -10.82
C MET A 1 -5.88 -11.19 -11.55
N PHE A 2 -6.54 -12.34 -11.41
CA PHE A 2 -5.93 -13.56 -11.98
C PHE A 2 -6.93 -14.62 -12.37
N ALA A 3 -8.20 -14.26 -12.43
CA ALA A 3 -9.16 -15.12 -13.12
C ALA A 3 -8.87 -14.97 -14.61
N GLY A 4 -8.60 -16.07 -15.29
CA GLY A 4 -8.55 -16.07 -16.74
C GLY A 4 -9.84 -15.48 -17.27
N ILE A 5 -9.74 -14.45 -18.10
CA ILE A 5 -10.90 -13.89 -18.78
C ILE A 5 -11.34 -14.92 -19.80
N GLU A 6 -12.61 -15.33 -19.74
CA GLU A 6 -13.18 -16.23 -20.73
C GLU A 6 -13.08 -15.56 -22.11
N GLY A 7 -12.58 -16.27 -23.11
CA GLY A 7 -12.30 -15.72 -24.45
C GLY A 7 -10.85 -15.25 -24.68
N TYR A 8 -10.05 -15.20 -23.65
CA TYR A 8 -8.63 -14.91 -23.73
C TYR A 8 -7.85 -16.07 -24.41
N PRO A 9 -6.88 -15.84 -25.32
CA PRO A 9 -6.28 -14.55 -25.68
C PRO A 9 -6.97 -13.83 -26.86
N ASP A 10 -8.01 -14.39 -27.46
CA ASP A 10 -8.60 -13.89 -28.72
C ASP A 10 -9.23 -12.49 -28.59
N GLU A 11 -9.56 -12.08 -27.37
CA GLU A 11 -10.10 -10.74 -27.08
C GLU A 11 -9.03 -9.68 -26.86
N LEU A 12 -7.76 -10.07 -26.69
CA LEU A 12 -6.66 -9.12 -26.59
C LEU A 12 -6.27 -8.62 -27.98
N ASN A 13 -6.26 -7.31 -28.14
CA ASN A 13 -5.77 -6.67 -29.35
C ASN A 13 -4.23 -6.61 -29.38
N VAL A 14 -3.58 -7.76 -29.28
CA VAL A 14 -2.14 -7.92 -29.37
C VAL A 14 -1.78 -8.86 -30.52
N LYS A 15 -0.71 -8.56 -31.25
CA LYS A 15 -0.35 -9.31 -32.44
C LYS A 15 1.17 -9.31 -32.65
N ALA A 16 1.72 -10.50 -32.87
CA ALA A 16 3.02 -10.64 -33.52
C ALA A 16 2.84 -10.46 -35.03
N VAL A 17 3.28 -9.32 -35.57
CA VAL A 17 3.15 -9.00 -37.01
C VAL A 17 4.15 -9.80 -37.81
N ASP A 18 5.39 -9.91 -37.30
CA ASP A 18 6.48 -10.72 -37.82
C ASP A 18 7.44 -11.09 -36.66
N ASP A 19 8.59 -11.68 -36.99
CA ASP A 19 9.58 -12.15 -35.98
C ASP A 19 10.20 -11.04 -35.14
N THR A 20 10.03 -9.79 -35.50
CA THR A 20 10.65 -8.62 -34.83
C THR A 20 9.66 -7.52 -34.48
N THR A 21 8.41 -7.66 -34.89
CA THR A 21 7.37 -6.63 -34.70
C THR A 21 6.20 -7.18 -33.89
N PHE A 22 5.95 -6.51 -32.76
CA PHE A 22 4.81 -6.78 -31.89
C PHE A 22 3.90 -5.54 -31.81
N GLU A 23 2.61 -5.74 -31.97
CA GLU A 23 1.62 -4.66 -32.05
C GLU A 23 0.60 -4.79 -30.92
N PHE A 24 0.38 -3.68 -30.21
CA PHE A 24 -0.74 -3.50 -29.29
C PHE A 24 -1.72 -2.51 -29.88
N VAL A 25 -3.01 -2.83 -29.86
CA VAL A 25 -4.07 -1.91 -30.24
C VAL A 25 -4.84 -1.48 -29.00
N LEU A 26 -4.67 -0.23 -28.62
CA LEU A 26 -5.34 0.34 -27.45
C LEU A 26 -6.79 0.73 -27.81
N THR A 27 -7.72 0.54 -26.90
CA THR A 27 -9.12 0.96 -27.03
C THR A 27 -9.31 2.46 -26.91
N ALA A 28 -8.38 3.15 -26.25
CA ALA A 28 -8.33 4.60 -26.10
C ALA A 28 -6.89 5.08 -25.98
N PRO A 29 -6.58 6.37 -26.24
CA PRO A 29 -5.26 6.93 -25.97
C PRO A 29 -4.87 6.71 -24.51
N CYS A 30 -3.61 6.27 -24.27
CA CYS A 30 -3.05 6.01 -22.94
C CYS A 30 -1.70 6.72 -22.84
N ALA A 31 -1.64 7.83 -22.08
CA ALA A 31 -0.44 8.65 -21.96
C ALA A 31 0.69 7.96 -21.17
N TYR A 32 0.34 7.01 -20.31
CA TYR A 32 1.26 6.25 -19.45
C TYR A 32 1.56 4.84 -19.97
N MET A 33 1.30 4.55 -21.24
CA MET A 33 1.50 3.19 -21.80
C MET A 33 2.96 2.75 -21.77
N GLU A 34 3.90 3.68 -21.94
CA GLU A 34 5.34 3.36 -21.90
C GLU A 34 5.78 2.95 -20.49
N ASP A 35 5.28 3.62 -19.46
CA ASP A 35 5.49 3.25 -18.05
C ASP A 35 4.88 1.87 -17.74
N LEU A 36 3.66 1.62 -18.21
CA LEU A 36 3.02 0.31 -18.07
C LEU A 36 3.84 -0.82 -18.69
N MET A 37 4.50 -0.58 -19.83
CA MET A 37 5.34 -1.60 -20.47
C MET A 37 6.58 -1.97 -19.64
N ALA A 38 7.01 -1.10 -18.72
CA ALA A 38 8.06 -1.37 -17.74
C ALA A 38 7.53 -2.10 -16.48
N PHE A 39 6.21 -2.20 -16.32
CA PHE A 39 5.60 -2.90 -15.19
C PHE A 39 5.63 -4.42 -15.38
N PRO A 40 5.92 -5.22 -14.33
CA PRO A 40 6.14 -6.67 -14.44
C PRO A 40 5.04 -7.45 -15.16
N THR A 41 3.78 -7.00 -15.10
CA THR A 41 2.65 -7.64 -15.82
C THR A 41 2.84 -7.68 -17.33
N PHE A 42 3.61 -6.74 -17.89
CA PHE A 42 3.92 -6.66 -19.33
C PHE A 42 5.22 -7.38 -19.71
N PHE A 43 5.95 -7.95 -18.75
CA PHE A 43 7.19 -8.65 -19.07
C PHE A 43 6.92 -9.91 -19.88
N PRO A 44 7.69 -10.16 -20.95
CA PRO A 44 7.53 -11.34 -21.76
C PRO A 44 7.90 -12.61 -20.98
N VAL A 45 7.08 -13.63 -21.10
CA VAL A 45 7.35 -14.96 -20.52
C VAL A 45 7.51 -15.99 -21.62
N LYS A 46 8.36 -17.00 -21.37
CA LYS A 46 8.58 -18.07 -22.33
C LYS A 46 7.45 -19.08 -22.27
N GLN A 47 6.62 -19.15 -23.32
CA GLN A 47 5.46 -20.03 -23.41
C GLN A 47 5.80 -21.48 -22.99
N SER A 48 6.87 -22.07 -23.54
CA SER A 48 7.21 -23.46 -23.23
C SER A 48 7.63 -23.69 -21.76
N ALA A 49 8.06 -22.64 -21.03
CA ALA A 49 8.35 -22.74 -19.60
C ALA A 49 7.05 -22.69 -18.78
N VAL A 50 6.15 -21.82 -19.15
CA VAL A 50 4.81 -21.73 -18.52
C VAL A 50 4.03 -23.01 -18.70
N GLU A 51 3.92 -23.51 -19.93
CA GLU A 51 3.15 -24.71 -20.27
C GLU A 51 3.77 -26.02 -19.79
N ALA A 52 5.04 -26.02 -19.39
CA ALA A 52 5.68 -27.15 -18.72
C ALA A 52 5.14 -27.40 -17.30
N PHE A 53 4.54 -26.40 -16.69
CA PHE A 53 3.85 -26.54 -15.40
C PHE A 53 2.43 -27.09 -15.65
N ALA A 54 2.12 -28.25 -15.06
CA ALA A 54 0.90 -29.01 -15.40
C ALA A 54 -0.40 -28.21 -15.19
N ASP A 55 -0.44 -27.37 -14.15
CA ASP A 55 -1.62 -26.62 -13.75
C ASP A 55 -1.54 -25.13 -14.16
N TRP A 56 -0.78 -24.80 -15.22
CA TRP A 56 -0.52 -23.42 -15.62
C TRP A 56 -1.77 -22.58 -15.91
N GLN A 57 -2.84 -23.22 -16.36
CA GLN A 57 -4.11 -22.55 -16.68
C GLN A 57 -4.94 -22.18 -15.42
N THR A 58 -4.74 -22.90 -14.32
CA THR A 58 -5.52 -22.77 -13.10
C THR A 58 -4.73 -22.22 -11.93
N THR A 59 -3.40 -22.25 -12.03
CA THR A 59 -2.47 -21.78 -10.99
C THR A 59 -1.51 -20.75 -11.57
N PRO A 60 -1.96 -19.49 -11.73
CA PRO A 60 -1.13 -18.41 -12.24
C PRO A 60 0.16 -18.27 -11.43
N GLY A 61 1.31 -18.14 -12.14
CA GLY A 61 2.61 -18.00 -11.50
C GLY A 61 3.23 -19.30 -10.96
N GLY A 62 2.50 -20.42 -10.95
CA GLY A 62 3.03 -21.70 -10.43
C GLY A 62 4.32 -22.19 -11.11
N TRP A 63 4.52 -21.80 -12.36
CA TRP A 63 5.73 -22.16 -13.15
C TRP A 63 7.01 -21.50 -12.64
N CYS A 64 6.94 -20.42 -11.87
CA CYS A 64 8.09 -19.67 -11.37
C CYS A 64 8.18 -19.63 -9.82
N GLN A 65 7.55 -20.59 -9.13
CA GLN A 65 7.59 -20.71 -7.66
C GLN A 65 8.79 -21.47 -7.11
N ASN A 66 9.71 -21.91 -7.97
CA ASN A 66 10.92 -22.62 -7.55
C ASN A 66 12.13 -22.06 -8.30
N ALA A 67 13.31 -22.19 -7.71
CA ALA A 67 14.56 -21.84 -8.37
C ALA A 67 14.71 -22.51 -9.75
N GLY A 68 15.41 -21.84 -10.66
CA GLY A 68 15.63 -22.33 -12.01
C GLY A 68 14.54 -21.98 -13.03
N PHE A 69 13.55 -21.15 -12.65
CA PHE A 69 12.62 -20.59 -13.64
C PHE A 69 13.35 -19.74 -14.69
N VAL A 70 12.81 -19.74 -15.90
CA VAL A 70 13.43 -19.03 -17.03
C VAL A 70 13.30 -17.53 -16.87
N SER A 71 14.42 -16.82 -16.96
CA SER A 71 14.50 -15.35 -16.91
C SER A 71 15.32 -14.82 -18.08
N ASN A 72 14.97 -13.67 -18.60
CA ASN A 72 15.74 -12.90 -19.58
C ASN A 72 16.36 -11.63 -18.97
N GLY A 73 16.31 -11.49 -17.64
CA GLY A 73 16.93 -10.38 -16.91
C GLY A 73 18.42 -10.59 -16.63
N PRO A 74 19.06 -9.63 -15.94
CA PRO A 74 20.49 -9.67 -15.62
C PRO A 74 20.92 -10.81 -14.68
N PHE A 75 19.97 -11.37 -13.94
CA PHE A 75 20.21 -12.45 -12.99
C PHE A 75 19.21 -13.58 -13.18
N VAL A 76 19.60 -14.79 -12.76
CA VAL A 76 18.76 -15.99 -12.70
C VAL A 76 18.70 -16.50 -11.27
N CYS A 77 17.53 -16.91 -10.82
CA CYS A 77 17.35 -17.54 -9.50
C CYS A 77 17.89 -18.98 -9.54
N THR A 78 18.95 -19.24 -8.79
CA THR A 78 19.61 -20.55 -8.77
C THR A 78 19.29 -21.37 -7.52
N ALA A 79 18.87 -20.72 -6.42
CA ALA A 79 18.36 -21.36 -5.23
C ALA A 79 17.24 -20.54 -4.59
N TRP A 80 16.24 -21.22 -4.04
CA TRP A 80 15.17 -20.60 -3.29
C TRP A 80 14.73 -21.54 -2.17
N ASP A 81 15.06 -21.15 -0.94
CA ASP A 81 14.53 -21.75 0.27
C ASP A 81 13.43 -20.81 0.79
N HIS A 82 12.17 -21.21 0.62
CA HIS A 82 11.02 -20.39 0.92
C HIS A 82 11.05 -19.92 2.38
N ASP A 83 10.72 -18.65 2.60
CA ASP A 83 10.73 -17.97 3.91
C ASP A 83 12.12 -17.87 4.59
N VAL A 84 13.20 -18.31 3.91
CA VAL A 84 14.57 -18.29 4.44
C VAL A 84 15.51 -17.49 3.55
N SER A 85 15.68 -17.89 2.27
CA SER A 85 16.65 -17.22 1.40
C SER A 85 16.38 -17.41 -0.10
N MET A 86 16.88 -16.47 -0.90
CA MET A 86 16.99 -16.62 -2.35
C MET A 86 18.40 -16.32 -2.82
N THR A 87 18.86 -17.08 -3.81
CA THR A 87 20.15 -16.87 -4.47
C THR A 87 19.94 -16.58 -5.94
N TYR A 88 20.56 -15.53 -6.41
CA TYR A 88 20.60 -15.15 -7.82
C TYR A 88 22.04 -15.11 -8.31
N GLU A 89 22.27 -15.65 -9.50
CA GLU A 89 23.56 -15.59 -10.19
C GLU A 89 23.44 -14.80 -11.48
N LYS A 90 24.52 -14.16 -11.89
CA LYS A 90 24.61 -13.39 -13.12
C LYS A 90 24.17 -14.23 -14.32
N ASN A 91 23.29 -13.65 -15.15
CA ASN A 91 22.83 -14.28 -16.38
C ASN A 91 23.78 -13.94 -17.54
N PRO A 92 24.62 -14.88 -17.99
CA PRO A 92 25.57 -14.62 -19.07
C PRO A 92 24.88 -14.41 -20.45
N TYR A 93 23.60 -14.73 -20.55
CA TYR A 93 22.81 -14.59 -21.78
C TYR A 93 22.02 -13.29 -21.84
N TRP A 94 22.05 -12.47 -20.78
CA TRP A 94 21.44 -11.15 -20.82
C TRP A 94 22.20 -10.23 -21.76
N TYR A 95 21.48 -9.43 -22.54
CA TYR A 95 22.10 -8.57 -23.59
C TYR A 95 23.10 -7.55 -23.04
N GLY A 96 22.98 -7.12 -21.79
CA GLY A 96 23.90 -6.21 -21.07
C GLY A 96 24.79 -6.92 -20.05
N ALA A 97 25.06 -8.24 -20.20
CA ALA A 97 25.82 -9.01 -19.22
C ALA A 97 27.21 -8.43 -18.91
N ASP A 98 27.86 -7.83 -19.89
CA ASP A 98 29.20 -7.22 -19.71
C ASP A 98 29.17 -5.99 -18.77
N ASP A 99 28.02 -5.35 -18.60
CA ASP A 99 27.83 -4.19 -17.72
C ASP A 99 27.45 -4.59 -16.28
N VAL A 100 27.19 -5.87 -16.01
CA VAL A 100 26.87 -6.40 -14.68
C VAL A 100 28.14 -6.76 -13.94
N GLU A 101 28.41 -6.07 -12.85
CA GLU A 101 29.62 -6.28 -12.03
C GLU A 101 29.43 -7.40 -11.01
N LEU A 102 28.21 -7.55 -10.44
CA LEU A 102 27.91 -8.56 -9.44
C LEU A 102 27.77 -9.94 -10.07
N GLU A 103 28.48 -10.91 -9.55
CA GLU A 103 28.38 -12.30 -9.99
C GLU A 103 27.23 -13.04 -9.28
N LYS A 104 26.90 -12.64 -8.03
CA LYS A 104 25.93 -13.31 -7.17
C LYS A 104 25.25 -12.31 -6.24
N MET A 105 23.95 -12.54 -5.96
CA MET A 105 23.20 -11.88 -4.90
C MET A 105 22.54 -12.94 -4.04
N GLU A 106 22.58 -12.74 -2.72
CA GLU A 106 21.91 -13.60 -1.73
C GLU A 106 20.96 -12.75 -0.91
N PHE A 107 19.69 -13.13 -0.89
CA PHE A 107 18.65 -12.45 -0.14
C PHE A 107 18.29 -13.25 1.10
N MET A 108 18.31 -12.61 2.26
CA MET A 108 17.69 -13.07 3.48
C MET A 108 16.19 -12.74 3.41
N LEU A 109 15.33 -13.72 3.58
CA LEU A 109 13.88 -13.52 3.60
C LEU A 109 13.42 -13.50 5.06
N SER A 110 13.01 -12.35 5.55
CA SER A 110 12.52 -12.15 6.91
C SER A 110 11.48 -11.03 6.94
N ALA A 111 10.48 -11.15 7.81
CA ALA A 111 9.53 -10.10 8.12
C ALA A 111 9.82 -9.43 9.48
N ASP A 112 10.93 -9.78 10.13
CA ASP A 112 11.34 -9.24 11.42
C ASP A 112 12.42 -8.17 11.22
N ASP A 113 12.03 -6.90 11.32
CA ASP A 113 12.91 -5.73 11.14
C ASP A 113 14.11 -5.78 12.09
N THR A 114 13.94 -6.28 13.32
CA THR A 114 15.01 -6.41 14.30
C THR A 114 16.04 -7.46 13.89
N ALA A 115 15.57 -8.60 13.34
CA ALA A 115 16.47 -9.65 12.85
C ALA A 115 17.23 -9.17 11.59
N ILE A 116 16.55 -8.47 10.67
CA ILE A 116 17.16 -7.88 9.48
C ILE A 116 18.26 -6.87 9.88
N TYR A 117 17.93 -5.96 10.79
CA TYR A 117 18.90 -4.95 11.28
C TYR A 117 20.07 -5.56 12.04
N ALA A 118 19.84 -6.63 12.81
CA ALA A 118 20.90 -7.37 13.48
C ALA A 118 21.85 -8.05 12.48
N ALA A 119 21.32 -8.62 11.38
CA ALA A 119 22.12 -9.23 10.32
C ALA A 119 23.02 -8.19 9.61
N TYR A 120 22.52 -6.98 9.38
CA TYR A 120 23.32 -5.87 8.84
C TYR A 120 24.43 -5.46 9.80
N ASN A 121 24.12 -5.27 11.07
CA ASN A 121 25.08 -4.88 12.08
C ASN A 121 26.18 -5.93 12.34
N SER A 122 25.87 -7.23 12.13
CA SER A 122 26.85 -8.32 12.23
C SER A 122 27.71 -8.49 10.98
N GLY A 123 27.31 -7.86 9.86
CA GLY A 123 27.96 -8.00 8.56
C GLY A 123 27.55 -9.27 7.82
N ASP A 124 26.42 -9.86 8.17
CA ASP A 124 25.86 -11.02 7.47
C ASP A 124 25.16 -10.64 6.16
N VAL A 125 24.71 -9.38 6.08
CA VAL A 125 24.15 -8.76 4.86
C VAL A 125 24.79 -7.39 4.64
N ASP A 126 24.94 -7.00 3.37
CA ASP A 126 25.59 -5.75 2.95
C ASP A 126 24.61 -4.59 2.82
N MET A 127 23.31 -4.87 2.63
CA MET A 127 22.25 -3.88 2.45
C MET A 127 20.94 -4.40 3.02
N ILE A 128 20.15 -3.51 3.58
CA ILE A 128 18.78 -3.76 4.04
C ILE A 128 17.86 -2.63 3.54
N ASP A 129 16.60 -2.92 3.34
CA ASP A 129 15.58 -1.96 2.87
C ASP A 129 14.61 -1.50 3.97
N THR A 130 14.75 -2.08 5.16
CA THR A 130 13.94 -1.74 6.33
C THR A 130 14.81 -1.71 7.59
N VAL A 131 14.39 -0.92 8.57
CA VAL A 131 15.01 -0.81 9.90
C VAL A 131 13.93 -0.74 10.97
N PRO A 132 14.20 -1.18 12.21
CA PRO A 132 13.28 -0.98 13.31
C PRO A 132 12.94 0.50 13.49
N ASN A 133 11.68 0.80 13.75
CA ASN A 133 11.19 2.18 13.79
C ASN A 133 11.87 3.04 14.87
N ASP A 134 12.23 2.45 15.99
CA ASP A 134 12.91 3.10 17.11
C ASP A 134 14.40 3.40 16.85
N GLU A 135 15.00 2.81 15.82
CA GLU A 135 16.38 3.07 15.42
C GLU A 135 16.52 4.25 14.44
N ILE A 136 15.44 4.69 13.78
CA ILE A 136 15.47 5.69 12.69
C ILE A 136 16.17 6.99 13.16
N GLN A 137 15.83 7.52 14.34
CA GLN A 137 16.42 8.78 14.84
C GLN A 137 17.95 8.70 14.97
N THR A 138 18.47 7.55 15.38
CA THR A 138 19.90 7.31 15.46
C THR A 138 20.52 7.19 14.09
N LEU A 139 19.81 6.51 13.17
CA LEU A 139 20.29 6.24 11.82
C LEU A 139 20.30 7.46 10.92
N LEU A 140 19.47 8.46 11.17
CA LEU A 140 19.48 9.74 10.42
C LEU A 140 20.84 10.46 10.48
N GLU A 141 21.67 10.19 11.49
CA GLU A 141 23.02 10.72 11.61
C GLU A 141 24.07 9.86 10.88
N SER A 142 23.70 8.67 10.39
CA SER A 142 24.59 7.74 9.71
C SER A 142 24.75 8.09 8.23
N PRO A 143 25.98 8.12 7.69
CA PRO A 143 26.20 8.30 6.26
C PRO A 143 25.79 7.07 5.42
N GLU A 144 25.44 5.96 6.05
CA GLU A 144 25.01 4.73 5.43
C GLU A 144 23.47 4.60 5.35
N PHE A 145 22.75 5.54 5.97
CA PHE A 145 21.30 5.58 5.95
C PHE A 145 20.79 6.53 4.86
N TYR A 146 20.03 6.03 3.94
CA TYR A 146 19.48 6.78 2.81
C TYR A 146 17.97 6.81 2.88
N ILE A 147 17.40 8.00 2.68
CA ILE A 147 15.97 8.19 2.47
C ILE A 147 15.72 8.31 0.96
N VAL A 148 14.79 7.51 0.45
CA VAL A 148 14.42 7.52 -0.95
C VAL A 148 12.92 7.81 -1.06
N ASP A 149 12.58 8.91 -1.73
CA ASP A 149 11.20 9.29 -1.97
C ASP A 149 10.49 8.29 -2.88
N ASN A 150 9.27 7.93 -2.53
CA ASN A 150 8.40 7.07 -3.33
C ASN A 150 7.11 7.80 -3.73
N LEU A 151 6.59 7.50 -4.91
CA LEU A 151 5.26 7.92 -5.33
C LEU A 151 4.21 7.06 -4.62
N GLY A 152 3.84 7.43 -3.42
CA GLY A 152 2.89 6.65 -2.63
C GLY A 152 2.18 7.45 -1.57
N THR A 153 0.98 7.00 -1.20
CA THR A 153 0.19 7.54 -0.10
C THR A 153 -0.30 6.40 0.76
N TYR A 154 -0.05 6.51 2.07
CA TYR A 154 -0.60 5.60 3.07
C TYR A 154 -1.75 6.27 3.80
N TYR A 155 -2.79 5.50 4.10
CA TYR A 155 -4.00 5.99 4.75
C TYR A 155 -4.70 4.85 5.50
N ALA A 156 -5.66 5.20 6.36
CA ALA A 156 -6.59 4.24 6.94
C ALA A 156 -7.91 4.31 6.17
N ALA A 157 -8.43 3.15 5.73
CA ALA A 157 -9.68 3.06 4.99
C ALA A 157 -10.75 2.35 5.81
N PHE A 158 -11.95 2.95 5.89
CA PHE A 158 -13.10 2.29 6.49
C PHE A 158 -13.68 1.23 5.55
N ASN A 159 -14.07 0.10 6.10
CA ASN A 159 -14.96 -0.81 5.42
C ASN A 159 -16.36 -0.19 5.37
N CYS A 160 -16.82 0.18 4.16
CA CYS A 160 -18.14 0.81 3.98
C CYS A 160 -19.32 -0.11 4.35
N LYS A 161 -19.06 -1.40 4.53
CA LYS A 161 -20.05 -2.43 4.96
C LYS A 161 -19.85 -2.87 6.42
N SER A 162 -18.96 -2.23 7.17
CA SER A 162 -18.77 -2.57 8.59
C SER A 162 -20.06 -2.36 9.38
N SER A 163 -20.30 -3.24 10.34
CA SER A 163 -21.37 -3.13 11.33
C SER A 163 -21.27 -1.88 12.21
N LEU A 164 -20.12 -1.22 12.22
CA LEU A 164 -19.91 0.08 12.85
C LEU A 164 -20.95 1.13 12.39
N PHE A 165 -21.43 1.01 11.16
CA PHE A 165 -22.39 1.92 10.55
C PHE A 165 -23.84 1.41 10.56
N ASP A 166 -24.10 0.26 11.20
CA ASP A 166 -25.44 -0.31 11.27
C ASP A 166 -26.45 0.65 11.95
N GLY A 167 -27.60 0.83 11.30
CA GLY A 167 -28.65 1.72 11.79
C GLY A 167 -28.34 3.21 11.64
N LYS A 168 -27.22 3.59 11.03
CA LYS A 168 -26.88 4.98 10.72
C LYS A 168 -27.42 5.39 9.34
N THR A 169 -27.85 6.64 9.22
CA THR A 169 -28.07 7.20 7.89
C THR A 169 -26.73 7.45 7.19
N PRO A 170 -26.71 7.61 5.84
CA PRO A 170 -25.47 7.94 5.12
C PRO A 170 -24.76 9.18 5.69
N GLU A 171 -25.53 10.21 6.10
CA GLU A 171 -25.01 11.45 6.69
C GLU A 171 -24.39 11.17 8.07
N GLN A 172 -25.03 10.34 8.89
CA GLN A 172 -24.51 9.96 10.21
C GLN A 172 -23.22 9.17 10.07
N ALA A 173 -23.16 8.21 9.14
CA ALA A 173 -21.95 7.45 8.85
C ALA A 173 -20.83 8.36 8.31
N ALA A 174 -21.14 9.36 7.49
CA ALA A 174 -20.18 10.35 7.02
C ALA A 174 -19.62 11.18 8.19
N CYS A 175 -20.51 11.67 9.09
CA CYS A 175 -20.08 12.37 10.31
C CYS A 175 -19.14 11.53 11.18
N MET A 176 -19.40 10.22 11.31
CA MET A 176 -18.52 9.33 12.07
C MET A 176 -17.13 9.26 11.42
N ARG A 177 -17.06 9.00 10.12
CA ARG A 177 -15.78 8.92 9.40
C ARG A 177 -14.99 10.22 9.44
N GLU A 178 -15.68 11.37 9.28
CA GLU A 178 -15.06 12.68 9.39
C GLU A 178 -14.53 12.92 10.82
N ALA A 179 -15.29 12.55 11.86
CA ALA A 179 -14.85 12.67 13.23
C ALA A 179 -13.60 11.86 13.53
N PHE A 180 -13.55 10.60 13.09
CA PHE A 180 -12.36 9.75 13.23
C PHE A 180 -11.15 10.38 12.50
N SER A 181 -11.36 10.85 11.28
CA SER A 181 -10.29 11.47 10.49
C SER A 181 -9.72 12.72 11.17
N LEU A 182 -10.59 13.54 11.80
CA LEU A 182 -10.18 14.75 12.51
C LEU A 182 -9.42 14.46 13.81
N LEU A 183 -9.66 13.32 14.43
CA LEU A 183 -8.98 12.93 15.68
C LEU A 183 -7.52 12.52 15.45
N ILE A 184 -7.18 12.02 14.27
CA ILE A 184 -5.83 11.50 13.97
C ILE A 184 -4.83 12.65 13.83
N ASP A 185 -3.82 12.66 14.72
CA ASP A 185 -2.70 13.61 14.68
C ASP A 185 -1.66 13.15 13.65
N ARG A 186 -1.83 13.63 12.41
CA ARG A 186 -0.96 13.27 11.29
C ARG A 186 0.43 13.86 11.41
N ASP A 187 0.55 15.06 12.01
CA ASP A 187 1.85 15.69 12.23
C ASP A 187 2.67 14.85 13.21
N TYR A 188 2.06 14.42 14.33
CA TYR A 188 2.72 13.50 15.26
C TYR A 188 3.17 12.21 14.57
N ILE A 189 2.32 11.62 13.73
CA ILE A 189 2.63 10.38 13.02
C ILE A 189 3.83 10.57 12.09
N VAL A 190 3.87 11.61 11.27
CA VAL A 190 4.97 11.79 10.32
C VAL A 190 6.27 12.21 11.02
N GLU A 191 6.20 13.00 12.09
CA GLU A 191 7.37 13.50 12.83
C GLU A 191 7.96 12.47 13.80
N ASN A 192 7.12 11.67 14.46
CA ASN A 192 7.55 10.80 15.55
C ASN A 192 7.48 9.31 15.23
N VAL A 193 6.67 8.91 14.24
CA VAL A 193 6.60 7.53 13.79
C VAL A 193 7.28 7.38 12.42
N GLY A 194 6.91 8.19 11.43
CA GLY A 194 7.51 8.15 10.10
C GLY A 194 8.98 8.54 10.08
N GLN A 195 9.30 9.71 10.64
CA GLN A 195 10.66 10.21 10.91
C GLN A 195 11.58 10.37 9.68
N SER A 196 11.14 10.02 8.49
CA SER A 196 11.94 9.96 7.27
C SER A 196 11.46 10.93 6.19
N GLY A 197 10.85 12.07 6.59
CA GLY A 197 10.47 13.14 5.68
C GLY A 197 9.09 12.97 5.04
N GLN A 198 8.28 12.02 5.51
CA GLN A 198 6.88 11.92 5.13
C GLN A 198 6.13 13.21 5.48
N VAL A 199 5.10 13.53 4.71
CA VAL A 199 4.22 14.68 4.96
C VAL A 199 2.77 14.24 5.10
N PRO A 200 1.95 14.94 5.93
CA PRO A 200 0.52 14.64 5.99
C PRO A 200 -0.14 14.75 4.62
N ALA A 201 -0.88 13.71 4.22
CA ALA A 201 -1.56 13.70 2.95
C ALA A 201 -2.93 14.37 3.02
N ASN A 202 -3.26 15.18 2.04
CA ASN A 202 -4.59 15.79 1.85
C ASN A 202 -5.34 15.26 0.63
N SER A 203 -4.75 14.27 -0.07
CA SER A 203 -5.36 13.53 -1.18
C SER A 203 -4.70 12.17 -1.33
N PHE A 204 -5.31 11.29 -2.14
CA PHE A 204 -4.74 9.98 -2.47
C PHE A 204 -3.53 10.09 -3.43
N ILE A 205 -3.44 11.19 -4.18
CA ILE A 205 -2.37 11.39 -5.16
C ILE A 205 -1.17 12.00 -4.43
N PRO A 206 0.00 11.32 -4.43
CA PRO A 206 1.21 11.81 -3.76
C PRO A 206 1.82 13.03 -4.49
N LEU A 207 2.70 13.72 -3.79
CA LEU A 207 3.52 14.77 -4.36
C LEU A 207 4.42 14.20 -5.46
N GLY A 208 4.69 15.01 -6.50
CA GLY A 208 5.64 14.67 -7.56
C GLY A 208 5.10 13.72 -8.65
N MET A 209 3.86 13.24 -8.54
CA MET A 209 3.24 12.42 -9.60
C MET A 209 3.02 13.24 -10.85
N ALA A 210 3.29 12.67 -12.03
CA ALA A 210 3.13 13.34 -13.32
C ALA A 210 1.68 13.75 -13.59
N ASP A 211 1.51 14.86 -14.34
CA ASP A 211 0.20 15.36 -14.75
C ASP A 211 -0.20 14.92 -16.18
N GLY A 212 0.62 14.09 -16.82
CA GLY A 212 0.44 13.64 -18.20
C GLY A 212 0.74 14.70 -19.28
N ASN A 213 1.17 15.93 -18.88
CA ASN A 213 1.45 17.05 -19.77
C ASN A 213 2.91 17.54 -19.67
N GLY A 214 3.76 16.80 -18.98
CA GLY A 214 5.18 17.14 -18.79
C GLY A 214 5.45 17.94 -17.51
N GLY A 215 4.45 18.10 -16.65
CA GLY A 215 4.54 18.67 -15.30
C GLY A 215 4.21 17.65 -14.22
N VAL A 216 3.96 18.16 -13.02
CA VAL A 216 3.50 17.37 -11.87
C VAL A 216 2.06 17.72 -11.52
N PHE A 217 1.30 16.72 -11.11
CA PHE A 217 -0.10 16.87 -10.72
C PHE A 217 -0.24 17.77 -9.48
N LYS A 218 0.66 17.61 -8.52
CA LYS A 218 0.71 18.38 -7.28
C LYS A 218 2.15 18.50 -6.79
N SER A 219 2.62 19.72 -6.52
CA SER A 219 3.99 20.00 -6.08
C SER A 219 4.11 20.26 -4.59
N SER A 220 3.00 20.59 -3.92
CA SER A 220 2.92 20.75 -2.47
C SER A 220 1.55 20.33 -1.93
N VAL A 221 1.44 20.14 -0.62
CA VAL A 221 0.14 19.88 0.04
C VAL A 221 -0.78 21.09 0.03
N GLU A 222 -0.25 22.28 -0.24
CA GLU A 222 -0.96 23.56 -0.26
C GLU A 222 -1.35 24.01 -1.68
N ASP A 223 -1.11 23.18 -2.70
CA ASP A 223 -1.42 23.51 -4.09
C ASP A 223 -2.90 23.87 -4.27
N GLU A 224 -3.16 24.84 -5.16
CA GLU A 224 -4.50 25.30 -5.45
C GLU A 224 -5.44 24.16 -5.87
N GLY A 225 -6.65 24.14 -5.33
CA GLY A 225 -7.63 23.09 -5.56
C GLY A 225 -7.58 21.94 -4.55
N TYR A 226 -6.56 21.90 -3.72
CA TYR A 226 -6.48 20.99 -2.58
C TYR A 226 -6.74 21.77 -1.30
N PHE A 227 -7.83 21.50 -0.63
CA PHE A 227 -8.20 22.15 0.62
C PHE A 227 -8.08 21.17 1.78
N ASP A 228 -7.87 21.71 2.96
CA ASP A 228 -7.80 20.95 4.19
C ASP A 228 -9.18 20.39 4.57
N VAL A 229 -9.54 19.27 3.96
CA VAL A 229 -10.82 18.58 4.21
C VAL A 229 -10.86 17.98 5.61
N TYR A 230 -9.71 17.61 6.14
CA TYR A 230 -9.60 16.86 7.39
C TYR A 230 -9.21 17.73 8.58
N GLY A 231 -8.95 19.02 8.36
CA GLY A 231 -8.56 19.96 9.40
C GLY A 231 -7.15 19.70 9.96
N ILE A 232 -6.23 19.20 9.11
CA ILE A 232 -4.85 18.87 9.51
C ILE A 232 -4.05 20.09 9.98
N ASN A 233 -4.48 21.30 9.64
CA ASN A 233 -3.88 22.55 10.07
C ASN A 233 -4.65 23.24 11.22
N ASN A 234 -5.62 22.57 11.84
CA ASN A 234 -6.38 23.11 12.96
C ASN A 234 -5.66 22.88 14.29
N ASP A 235 -5.97 23.72 15.26
CA ASP A 235 -5.55 23.45 16.63
C ASP A 235 -6.27 22.20 17.18
N TYR A 236 -5.58 21.45 18.02
CA TYR A 236 -6.05 20.15 18.53
C TYR A 236 -7.37 20.28 19.35
N GLU A 237 -7.53 21.35 20.16
CA GLU A 237 -8.76 21.54 20.96
C GLU A 237 -9.96 21.80 20.04
N GLY A 238 -9.79 22.64 19.01
CA GLY A 238 -10.80 22.89 17.99
C GLY A 238 -11.18 21.65 17.23
N THR A 239 -10.21 20.82 16.89
CA THR A 239 -10.40 19.53 16.22
C THR A 239 -11.21 18.55 17.08
N LEU A 240 -10.88 18.42 18.37
CA LEU A 240 -11.63 17.58 19.32
C LEU A 240 -13.09 18.00 19.45
N GLU A 241 -13.35 19.32 19.56
CA GLU A 241 -14.73 19.82 19.67
C GLU A 241 -15.53 19.61 18.38
N LYS A 242 -14.89 19.77 17.20
CA LYS A 242 -15.51 19.48 15.91
C LYS A 242 -15.84 17.99 15.79
N ALA A 243 -14.91 17.10 16.13
CA ALA A 243 -15.13 15.65 16.13
C ALA A 243 -16.27 15.24 17.08
N ARG A 244 -16.31 15.81 18.28
CA ARG A 244 -17.41 15.60 19.25
C ARG A 244 -18.75 16.06 18.69
N THR A 245 -18.78 17.21 18.01
CA THR A 245 -19.99 17.72 17.37
C THR A 245 -20.50 16.80 16.27
N LEU A 246 -19.61 16.26 15.44
CA LEU A 246 -19.92 15.30 14.39
C LEU A 246 -20.45 13.98 14.97
N LEU A 247 -19.84 13.47 16.03
CA LEU A 247 -20.31 12.25 16.69
C LEU A 247 -21.68 12.46 17.35
N LYS A 248 -21.96 13.66 17.94
CA LYS A 248 -23.30 14.01 18.41
C LYS A 248 -24.33 14.02 17.27
N ALA A 249 -23.97 14.56 16.10
CA ALA A 249 -24.82 14.51 14.91
C ALA A 249 -25.07 13.09 14.41
N ALA A 250 -24.10 12.20 14.60
CA ALA A 250 -24.22 10.76 14.31
C ALA A 250 -25.06 10.00 15.38
N GLY A 251 -25.52 10.69 16.43
CA GLY A 251 -26.41 10.13 17.46
C GLY A 251 -25.70 9.61 18.72
N TYR A 252 -24.41 9.91 18.89
CA TYR A 252 -23.65 9.54 20.08
C TYR A 252 -23.82 10.56 21.21
N LYS A 253 -23.78 10.08 22.44
CA LYS A 253 -23.90 10.89 23.66
C LYS A 253 -22.55 11.08 24.32
N PHE A 254 -22.39 12.20 25.00
CA PHE A 254 -21.18 12.57 25.73
C PHE A 254 -21.53 12.97 27.16
N GLY A 255 -20.65 12.62 28.10
CA GLY A 255 -20.73 13.00 29.49
C GLY A 255 -20.34 14.48 29.71
N ASP A 256 -20.47 14.94 30.95
CA ASP A 256 -20.08 16.30 31.37
C ASP A 256 -18.55 16.50 31.32
N ASP A 257 -17.79 15.42 31.33
CA ASP A 257 -16.33 15.36 31.14
C ASP A 257 -15.91 15.50 29.67
N GLY A 258 -16.87 15.53 28.74
CA GLY A 258 -16.62 15.58 27.30
C GLY A 258 -16.23 14.25 26.66
N MET A 259 -16.26 13.16 27.41
CA MET A 259 -15.98 11.81 26.91
C MET A 259 -17.24 11.14 26.38
N LEU A 260 -17.09 10.16 25.49
CA LEU A 260 -18.16 9.33 24.99
C LEU A 260 -18.88 8.61 26.16
N SER A 261 -20.20 8.66 26.15
CA SER A 261 -21.00 8.05 27.21
C SER A 261 -21.13 6.54 27.06
N ASP A 262 -21.09 5.82 28.16
CA ASP A 262 -21.36 4.36 28.21
C ASP A 262 -22.74 3.96 27.64
N GLU A 263 -23.64 4.92 27.46
CA GLU A 263 -24.95 4.65 26.82
C GLU A 263 -24.81 4.47 25.29
N THR A 264 -23.77 5.02 24.70
CA THR A 264 -23.51 4.95 23.27
C THR A 264 -22.00 4.74 23.04
N PRO A 265 -21.46 3.60 23.45
CA PRO A 265 -20.02 3.33 23.27
C PRO A 265 -19.69 3.17 21.79
N ILE A 266 -18.45 3.48 21.45
CA ILE A 266 -17.86 3.15 20.15
C ILE A 266 -16.65 2.25 20.41
N SER A 267 -16.70 1.06 19.87
CA SER A 267 -15.57 0.13 19.83
C SER A 267 -15.32 -0.24 18.37
N VAL A 268 -14.07 -0.18 17.93
CA VAL A 268 -13.69 -0.41 16.55
C VAL A 268 -12.48 -1.34 16.47
N GLU A 269 -12.44 -2.12 15.41
CA GLU A 269 -11.31 -2.97 15.07
C GLU A 269 -10.50 -2.38 13.94
N TYR A 270 -9.21 -2.19 14.18
CA TYR A 270 -8.24 -1.75 13.16
C TYR A 270 -7.35 -2.91 12.74
N LEU A 271 -7.41 -3.25 11.45
CA LEU A 271 -6.60 -4.31 10.85
C LEU A 271 -5.31 -3.74 10.24
N THR A 272 -4.16 -4.32 10.59
CA THR A 272 -2.85 -3.97 10.04
C THR A 272 -1.97 -5.21 9.87
N ASN A 273 -0.88 -5.09 9.12
CA ASN A 273 0.17 -6.11 9.11
C ASN A 273 1.20 -5.86 10.23
N ASN A 274 2.03 -6.86 10.48
CA ASN A 274 2.96 -6.93 11.62
C ASN A 274 4.26 -6.14 11.47
N GLY A 275 4.40 -5.25 10.47
CA GLY A 275 5.54 -4.33 10.36
C GLY A 275 5.58 -3.32 11.51
N SER A 276 6.76 -3.09 12.09
CA SER A 276 6.95 -2.26 13.29
C SER A 276 6.39 -0.83 13.13
N ALA A 277 6.66 -0.18 12.00
CA ALA A 277 6.16 1.16 11.70
C ALA A 277 4.63 1.20 11.58
N HIS A 278 3.99 0.16 11.01
CA HIS A 278 2.54 0.10 10.87
C HIS A 278 1.84 -0.12 12.21
N ILE A 279 2.45 -0.90 13.11
CA ILE A 279 1.98 -1.08 14.48
C ILE A 279 2.08 0.24 15.24
N ALA A 280 3.22 0.94 15.14
CA ALA A 280 3.41 2.23 15.79
C ALA A 280 2.40 3.30 15.32
N VAL A 281 2.06 3.34 14.01
CA VAL A 281 0.97 4.18 13.50
C VAL A 281 -0.37 3.79 14.10
N ALA A 282 -0.67 2.49 14.19
CA ALA A 282 -1.91 2.01 14.78
C ALA A 282 -2.04 2.39 16.26
N GLU A 283 -0.94 2.30 17.03
CA GLU A 283 -0.89 2.70 18.44
C GLU A 283 -1.09 4.22 18.62
N ALA A 284 -0.53 5.04 17.73
CA ALA A 284 -0.78 6.48 17.73
C ALA A 284 -2.27 6.78 17.48
N MET A 285 -2.87 6.19 16.45
CA MET A 285 -4.30 6.36 16.16
C MET A 285 -5.19 5.85 17.32
N GLN A 286 -4.80 4.76 17.99
CA GLN A 286 -5.52 4.25 19.16
C GLN A 286 -5.55 5.29 20.30
N GLN A 287 -4.44 5.95 20.56
CA GLN A 287 -4.34 7.01 21.57
C GLN A 287 -5.17 8.24 21.17
N ASP A 288 -5.14 8.64 19.90
CA ASP A 288 -5.90 9.75 19.37
C ASP A 288 -7.42 9.51 19.53
N LEU A 289 -7.90 8.33 19.17
CA LEU A 289 -9.31 7.96 19.30
C LEU A 289 -9.75 7.88 20.77
N ALA A 290 -8.86 7.44 21.65
CA ALA A 290 -9.12 7.36 23.09
C ALA A 290 -9.32 8.75 23.71
N ALA A 291 -8.86 9.84 23.09
CA ALA A 291 -9.08 11.22 23.56
C ALA A 291 -10.56 11.61 23.66
N LEU A 292 -11.45 10.94 22.94
CA LEU A 292 -12.90 11.09 23.08
C LEU A 292 -13.60 9.83 23.68
N GLY A 293 -12.83 8.84 24.15
CA GLY A 293 -13.38 7.61 24.73
C GLY A 293 -13.79 6.57 23.69
N ILE A 294 -13.27 6.66 22.46
CA ILE A 294 -13.44 5.61 21.45
C ILE A 294 -12.44 4.50 21.73
N GLU A 295 -12.92 3.28 21.85
CA GLU A 295 -12.11 2.10 22.08
C GLU A 295 -11.68 1.50 20.74
N MET A 296 -10.37 1.37 20.50
CA MET A 296 -9.81 0.76 19.31
C MET A 296 -9.01 -0.48 19.67
N THR A 297 -9.32 -1.59 19.02
CA THR A 297 -8.54 -2.83 19.09
C THR A 297 -7.67 -2.97 17.84
N ILE A 298 -6.38 -3.25 18.01
CA ILE A 298 -5.44 -3.45 16.91
C ILE A 298 -5.36 -4.95 16.61
N GLN A 299 -5.69 -5.33 15.37
CA GLN A 299 -5.52 -6.67 14.82
C GLN A 299 -4.30 -6.67 13.91
N SER A 300 -3.19 -7.22 14.40
CA SER A 300 -1.95 -7.36 13.62
C SER A 300 -1.84 -8.76 13.06
N GLN A 301 -1.57 -8.88 11.75
CA GLN A 301 -1.51 -10.14 11.02
C GLN A 301 -0.24 -10.23 10.16
N ASP A 302 0.20 -11.46 9.86
CA ASP A 302 1.18 -11.67 8.82
C ASP A 302 0.67 -11.16 7.46
N TRP A 303 1.57 -10.70 6.60
CA TRP A 303 1.23 -10.02 5.36
C TRP A 303 0.18 -10.75 4.50
N ASN A 304 0.34 -12.04 4.27
CA ASN A 304 -0.59 -12.81 3.44
C ASN A 304 -1.98 -12.92 4.09
N VAL A 305 -2.03 -13.11 5.39
CA VAL A 305 -3.28 -13.16 6.16
C VAL A 305 -3.95 -11.80 6.16
N PHE A 306 -3.18 -10.73 6.38
CA PHE A 306 -3.67 -9.36 6.30
C PHE A 306 -4.32 -9.05 4.95
N LEU A 307 -3.71 -9.45 3.83
CA LEU A 307 -4.27 -9.24 2.49
C LEU A 307 -5.61 -9.96 2.31
N GLU A 308 -5.73 -11.20 2.78
CA GLU A 308 -6.97 -11.98 2.67
C GLU A 308 -8.09 -11.40 3.57
N GLU A 309 -7.79 -11.04 4.80
CA GLU A 309 -8.74 -10.41 5.73
C GLU A 309 -9.23 -9.06 5.21
N ARG A 310 -8.31 -8.26 4.65
CA ARG A 310 -8.62 -6.97 4.04
C ARG A 310 -9.55 -7.11 2.84
N LYS A 311 -9.24 -8.01 1.90
CA LYS A 311 -10.11 -8.31 0.74
C LYS A 311 -11.46 -8.86 1.12
N SER A 312 -11.50 -9.65 2.20
CA SER A 312 -12.75 -10.23 2.73
C SER A 312 -13.59 -9.21 3.48
N GLY A 313 -13.04 -8.03 3.83
CA GLY A 313 -13.74 -7.00 4.59
C GLY A 313 -13.92 -7.35 6.07
N ASN A 314 -13.03 -8.13 6.66
CA ASN A 314 -13.09 -8.54 8.06
C ASN A 314 -12.45 -7.49 8.98
N TYR A 315 -12.94 -6.26 8.95
CA TYR A 315 -12.43 -5.13 9.74
C TYR A 315 -13.44 -3.98 9.75
N ASP A 316 -13.31 -3.06 10.69
CA ASP A 316 -14.05 -1.79 10.68
C ASP A 316 -13.30 -0.73 9.88
N PHE A 317 -12.02 -0.55 10.16
CA PHE A 317 -11.10 0.18 9.28
C PHE A 317 -9.72 -0.48 9.29
N CYS A 318 -8.93 -0.24 8.27
CA CYS A 318 -7.67 -0.95 8.10
C CYS A 318 -6.56 -0.05 7.55
N ARG A 319 -5.34 -0.53 7.75
CA ARG A 319 -4.18 0.02 7.06
C ARG A 319 -4.35 -0.18 5.56
N GLU A 320 -4.23 0.90 4.84
CA GLU A 320 -4.21 0.95 3.39
C GLU A 320 -3.03 1.78 2.92
N GLY A 321 -2.73 1.70 1.65
CA GLY A 321 -1.71 2.48 1.00
C GLY A 321 -1.47 1.96 -0.41
N TRP A 322 -1.00 2.83 -1.25
CA TRP A 322 -0.63 2.50 -2.62
C TRP A 322 0.69 3.16 -2.99
N LEU A 323 1.63 2.36 -3.44
CA LEU A 323 2.83 2.80 -4.14
C LEU A 323 2.54 2.69 -5.63
N ALA A 324 2.82 3.74 -6.39
CA ALA A 324 2.46 3.78 -7.80
C ALA A 324 3.16 2.70 -8.62
N ASP A 325 2.39 1.94 -9.38
CA ASP A 325 2.89 0.97 -10.37
C ASP A 325 3.39 1.66 -11.64
N PHE A 326 2.81 2.83 -11.93
CA PHE A 326 3.19 3.71 -13.05
C PHE A 326 2.85 5.17 -12.69
N ASN A 327 3.53 6.11 -13.33
CA ASN A 327 3.49 7.53 -12.96
C ASN A 327 2.32 8.28 -13.62
N ASP A 328 1.10 7.97 -13.18
CA ASP A 328 -0.12 8.69 -13.56
C ASP A 328 -1.13 8.66 -12.40
N PRO A 329 -1.87 9.77 -12.14
CA PRO A 329 -2.86 9.87 -11.06
C PRO A 329 -3.93 8.78 -11.06
N ILE A 330 -4.29 8.22 -12.22
CA ILE A 330 -5.29 7.14 -12.31
C ILE A 330 -4.87 5.91 -11.50
N ASN A 331 -3.55 5.67 -11.36
CA ASN A 331 -3.03 4.55 -10.58
C ASN A 331 -3.41 4.65 -9.09
N MET A 332 -3.52 5.87 -8.57
CA MET A 332 -3.91 6.13 -7.18
C MET A 332 -5.44 6.17 -6.98
N LEU A 333 -6.22 6.22 -8.05
CA LEU A 333 -7.66 6.44 -8.01
C LEU A 333 -8.49 5.23 -8.50
N GLU A 334 -7.89 4.32 -9.23
CA GLU A 334 -8.55 3.15 -9.82
C GLU A 334 -9.23 2.27 -8.75
N MET A 335 -8.65 2.13 -7.57
CA MET A 335 -9.21 1.36 -6.45
C MET A 335 -10.53 1.90 -5.90
N TRP A 336 -10.89 3.15 -6.21
CA TRP A 336 -12.13 3.80 -5.74
C TRP A 336 -13.33 3.61 -6.69
N ILE A 337 -13.17 2.78 -7.73
CA ILE A 337 -14.25 2.36 -8.59
C ILE A 337 -14.92 1.12 -7.97
N THR A 338 -16.27 1.09 -7.97
CA THR A 338 -17.06 0.01 -7.35
C THR A 338 -16.61 -1.40 -7.75
N ASP A 339 -16.29 -1.61 -9.02
CA ASP A 339 -15.95 -2.91 -9.59
C ASP A 339 -14.43 -3.20 -9.61
N SER A 340 -13.60 -2.30 -9.05
CA SER A 340 -12.15 -2.53 -8.98
C SER A 340 -11.83 -3.74 -8.11
N GLY A 341 -10.88 -4.56 -8.56
CA GLY A 341 -10.33 -5.66 -7.78
C GLY A 341 -9.52 -5.20 -6.55
N ASN A 342 -9.14 -3.92 -6.52
CA ASN A 342 -8.40 -3.28 -5.44
C ASN A 342 -9.29 -2.44 -4.50
N ASN A 343 -10.61 -2.47 -4.70
CA ASN A 343 -11.58 -1.80 -3.83
C ASN A 343 -11.83 -2.63 -2.56
N ASP A 344 -10.85 -2.72 -1.71
CA ASP A 344 -10.89 -3.51 -0.48
C ASP A 344 -11.85 -2.90 0.56
N CYS A 345 -12.01 -1.57 0.56
CA CYS A 345 -12.93 -0.85 1.47
C CYS A 345 -14.42 -0.98 1.10
N GLN A 346 -14.77 -1.76 0.08
CA GLN A 346 -16.16 -1.99 -0.38
C GLN A 346 -16.89 -0.71 -0.81
N TYR A 347 -16.15 0.31 -1.27
CA TYR A 347 -16.69 1.61 -1.67
C TYR A 347 -17.70 1.45 -2.83
N GLY A 348 -18.86 2.10 -2.70
CA GLY A 348 -19.93 2.05 -3.70
C GLY A 348 -20.65 0.69 -3.82
N ARG A 349 -20.19 -0.36 -3.15
CA ARG A 349 -20.83 -1.68 -3.16
C ARG A 349 -22.00 -1.69 -2.19
N VAL A 350 -23.20 -1.62 -2.72
CA VAL A 350 -24.42 -1.79 -1.93
C VAL A 350 -24.62 -3.26 -1.60
N GLY A 351 -25.03 -3.51 -0.36
CA GLY A 351 -25.29 -4.87 0.16
C GLY A 351 -26.52 -5.50 -0.43
#